data_44364fcd4cb3703d65d33a4ea9bab242
#
_entry.id   44364fcd4cb3703d65d33a4ea9bab242
#
_cell.length_a   1.000
_cell.length_b   1.000
_cell.length_c   1.000
_cell.angle_alpha   90.00
_cell.angle_beta   90.00
_cell.angle_gamma   90.00
#
_symmetry.space_group_name_H-M   'P 1'
#
loop_
_entity.id
_entity.type
_entity.pdbx_description
1 polymer ?
#
loop_
_entity_poly.entity_id
_entity_poly.type
_entity_poly.pdbx_seq_one_letter_code
_entity_poly.pdbx_strand_id
1 'polypeptide(L)'
;LVHHKAPHRNWMPDTKYMDLYEDVEFPYPDTFNDNYATRCDAARTQEMSIDKNMTLVYDLKVDELKEKEAYKKEWNIGGWQASLDRMTPEQREAWIASYKPRNEKFINENLKGEDLVKWKYQRYIKDYVRCIKSIDDEVGRLIAYLEKEGLMDNTVIVYTSDQGFYMGEHGWFDKRFM
;
A
#
# COMPACT_ATOMS: atom_id res chain seq x y z
N LEU A 1 -1.21 24.29 7.43
CA LEU A 1 -0.59 22.97 7.24
C LEU A 1 -1.65 21.97 6.81
N VAL A 2 -1.34 21.18 5.80
CA VAL A 2 -2.17 20.07 5.32
C VAL A 2 -1.35 18.79 5.49
N HIS A 3 -1.83 17.87 6.32
CA HIS A 3 -1.12 16.63 6.64
C HIS A 3 -1.93 15.44 6.16
N HIS A 4 -1.46 14.77 5.12
CA HIS A 4 -2.04 13.53 4.65
C HIS A 4 -1.52 12.35 5.48
N LYS A 5 -2.40 11.44 5.92
CA LYS A 5 -2.00 10.17 6.52
C LYS A 5 -1.42 9.22 5.45
N ALA A 6 -2.03 9.20 4.26
CA ALA A 6 -1.50 8.46 3.13
C ALA A 6 -0.18 9.09 2.64
N PRO A 7 0.75 8.29 2.13
CA PRO A 7 0.70 6.86 1.85
C PRO A 7 1.19 5.95 2.99
N HIS A 8 0.99 6.33 4.24
CA HIS A 8 1.35 5.47 5.37
C HIS A 8 0.68 4.09 5.28
N ARG A 9 1.37 3.03 5.73
CA ARG A 9 0.81 1.69 5.93
C ARG A 9 -0.44 1.78 6.82
N ASN A 10 -1.58 1.19 6.52
CA ASN A 10 -1.97 0.35 5.41
C ASN A 10 -2.49 1.24 4.24
N TRP A 11 -2.21 0.86 3.01
CA TRP A 11 -2.51 1.63 1.80
C TRP A 11 -3.97 1.40 1.38
N MET A 12 -4.84 2.34 1.70
CA MET A 12 -6.26 2.29 1.36
C MET A 12 -6.58 3.47 0.42
N PRO A 13 -6.69 3.23 -0.89
CA PRO A 13 -6.96 4.28 -1.86
C PRO A 13 -8.39 4.82 -1.77
N ASP A 14 -8.61 6.00 -2.32
CA ASP A 14 -9.93 6.51 -2.62
C ASP A 14 -10.71 5.53 -3.50
N THR A 15 -12.02 5.41 -3.29
CA THR A 15 -12.89 4.49 -4.02
C THR A 15 -12.80 4.63 -5.53
N LYS A 16 -12.61 5.86 -6.03
CA LYS A 16 -12.45 6.15 -7.47
C LYS A 16 -11.18 5.60 -8.08
N TYR A 17 -10.19 5.19 -7.27
CA TYR A 17 -8.89 4.68 -7.75
C TYR A 17 -8.63 3.22 -7.41
N MET A 18 -9.59 2.51 -6.81
CA MET A 18 -9.40 1.11 -6.41
C MET A 18 -9.02 0.18 -7.57
N ASP A 19 -9.45 0.52 -8.80
CA ASP A 19 -9.18 -0.30 -10.00
C ASP A 19 -8.08 0.29 -10.90
N LEU A 20 -7.54 1.47 -10.53
CA LEU A 20 -6.47 2.11 -11.30
C LEU A 20 -5.25 1.17 -11.37
N TYR A 21 -4.62 1.06 -12.54
CA TYR A 21 -3.44 0.23 -12.80
C TYR A 21 -3.64 -1.28 -12.58
N GLU A 22 -4.87 -1.80 -12.60
CA GLU A 22 -5.08 -3.24 -12.40
C GLU A 22 -4.39 -4.09 -13.46
N ASP A 23 -4.44 -3.65 -14.71
CA ASP A 23 -3.83 -4.34 -15.86
C ASP A 23 -2.36 -3.95 -16.11
N VAL A 24 -1.76 -3.14 -15.22
CA VAL A 24 -0.36 -2.73 -15.33
C VAL A 24 0.51 -3.66 -14.50
N GLU A 25 1.58 -4.17 -15.08
CA GLU A 25 2.67 -4.80 -14.33
C GLU A 25 3.75 -3.75 -14.04
N PHE A 26 4.00 -3.49 -12.77
CA PHE A 26 5.05 -2.59 -12.32
C PHE A 26 6.42 -3.27 -12.41
N PRO A 27 7.46 -2.58 -12.86
CA PRO A 27 8.80 -3.14 -12.91
C PRO A 27 9.30 -3.46 -11.51
N TYR A 28 10.11 -4.52 -11.40
CA TYR A 28 10.80 -4.87 -10.17
C TYR A 28 12.09 -4.05 -10.07
N PRO A 29 12.45 -3.50 -8.89
CA PRO A 29 13.77 -2.91 -8.69
C PRO A 29 14.89 -3.91 -8.96
N ASP A 30 16.04 -3.44 -9.48
CA ASP A 30 17.20 -4.31 -9.75
C ASP A 30 17.66 -5.09 -8.51
N THR A 31 17.46 -4.52 -7.33
CA THR A 31 17.80 -5.11 -6.03
C THR A 31 16.67 -5.93 -5.40
N PHE A 32 15.56 -6.18 -6.11
CA PHE A 32 14.39 -6.87 -5.54
C PHE A 32 14.74 -8.22 -4.92
N ASN A 33 15.64 -8.97 -5.55
CA ASN A 33 16.12 -10.27 -5.10
C ASN A 33 17.52 -10.19 -4.44
N ASP A 34 17.78 -9.14 -3.64
CA ASP A 34 19.07 -9.00 -2.92
C ASP A 34 19.27 -10.17 -1.95
N ASN A 35 20.43 -10.80 -2.01
CA ASN A 35 20.84 -11.89 -1.13
C ASN A 35 21.53 -11.43 0.15
N TYR A 36 21.73 -10.11 0.28
CA TYR A 36 22.41 -9.45 1.41
C TYR A 36 23.83 -9.91 1.71
N ALA A 37 24.52 -10.60 0.78
CA ALA A 37 25.82 -11.19 1.02
C ALA A 37 26.90 -10.16 1.42
N THR A 38 26.75 -8.91 0.95
CA THR A 38 27.66 -7.80 1.24
C THR A 38 27.10 -6.79 2.25
N ARG A 39 25.97 -7.10 2.88
CA ARG A 39 25.28 -6.20 3.81
C ARG A 39 25.62 -6.54 5.26
N CYS A 40 25.47 -5.55 6.15
CA CYS A 40 25.57 -5.78 7.59
C CYS A 40 24.42 -6.67 8.12
N ASP A 41 24.59 -7.21 9.33
CA ASP A 41 23.61 -8.08 9.94
C ASP A 41 22.26 -7.40 10.16
N ALA A 42 22.24 -6.12 10.50
CA ALA A 42 20.99 -5.36 10.66
C ALA A 42 20.16 -5.36 9.37
N ALA A 43 20.75 -5.15 8.20
CA ALA A 43 20.07 -5.20 6.92
C ALA A 43 19.56 -6.61 6.58
N ARG A 44 20.31 -7.65 6.97
CA ARG A 44 19.96 -9.04 6.70
C ARG A 44 18.85 -9.58 7.58
N THR A 45 18.72 -9.08 8.83
CA THR A 45 17.82 -9.59 9.85
C THR A 45 16.60 -8.70 10.11
N GLN A 46 16.49 -7.58 9.41
CA GLN A 46 15.37 -6.65 9.56
C GLN A 46 14.01 -7.30 9.21
N GLU A 47 12.92 -6.71 9.75
CA GLU A 47 11.56 -7.24 9.61
C GLU A 47 10.69 -6.40 8.66
N MET A 48 11.22 -6.10 7.47
CA MET A 48 10.52 -5.34 6.41
C MET A 48 10.46 -6.09 5.08
N SER A 49 10.68 -7.41 5.05
CA SER A 49 10.69 -8.12 3.78
C SER A 49 9.27 -8.38 3.26
N ILE A 50 9.10 -8.17 1.94
CA ILE A 50 7.86 -8.51 1.22
C ILE A 50 7.55 -10.00 1.37
N ASP A 51 8.57 -10.84 1.28
CA ASP A 51 8.44 -12.28 1.41
C ASP A 51 7.85 -12.67 2.78
N LYS A 52 8.52 -12.30 3.89
CA LYS A 52 8.26 -12.86 5.23
C LYS A 52 7.35 -12.00 6.10
N ASN A 53 7.44 -10.66 5.98
CA ASN A 53 6.84 -9.75 6.94
C ASN A 53 5.60 -9.01 6.41
N MET A 54 5.41 -8.96 5.08
CA MET A 54 4.20 -8.38 4.50
C MET A 54 3.03 -9.35 4.67
N THR A 55 2.01 -8.92 5.40
CA THR A 55 0.84 -9.75 5.74
C THR A 55 -0.18 -9.80 4.62
N LEU A 56 -0.85 -10.93 4.45
CA LEU A 56 -1.88 -11.08 3.42
C LEU A 56 -3.18 -10.36 3.79
N VAL A 57 -3.57 -10.37 5.06
CA VAL A 57 -4.84 -9.74 5.48
C VAL A 57 -4.67 -8.23 5.66
N TYR A 58 -3.79 -7.78 6.55
CA TYR A 58 -3.68 -6.37 6.88
C TYR A 58 -3.07 -5.53 5.74
N ASP A 59 -1.95 -5.98 5.16
CA ASP A 59 -1.24 -5.22 4.14
C ASP A 59 -1.88 -5.38 2.76
N LEU A 60 -2.18 -6.62 2.37
CA LEU A 60 -2.62 -6.95 1.01
C LEU A 60 -4.13 -7.14 0.88
N LYS A 61 -4.86 -7.00 2.01
CA LYS A 61 -6.32 -6.89 2.06
C LYS A 61 -7.06 -8.12 1.54
N VAL A 62 -6.46 -9.32 1.74
CA VAL A 62 -7.12 -10.60 1.42
C VAL A 62 -8.02 -10.97 2.59
N ASP A 63 -9.14 -10.24 2.73
CA ASP A 63 -10.06 -10.33 3.87
C ASP A 63 -10.62 -11.75 4.08
N GLU A 64 -10.78 -12.49 3.00
CA GLU A 64 -11.30 -13.86 3.00
C GLU A 64 -10.40 -14.87 3.75
N LEU A 65 -9.16 -14.47 4.05
CA LEU A 65 -8.23 -15.31 4.81
C LEU A 65 -8.30 -15.08 6.33
N LYS A 66 -8.89 -13.99 6.81
CA LYS A 66 -8.81 -13.56 8.22
C LYS A 66 -9.35 -14.60 9.22
N GLU A 67 -10.35 -15.38 8.80
CA GLU A 67 -10.97 -16.42 9.63
C GLU A 67 -10.25 -17.78 9.57
N LYS A 68 -9.31 -17.94 8.63
CA LYS A 68 -8.54 -19.18 8.54
C LYS A 68 -7.47 -19.22 9.64
N GLU A 69 -7.34 -20.35 10.33
CA GLU A 69 -6.47 -20.52 11.50
C GLU A 69 -5.01 -20.07 11.25
N ALA A 70 -4.49 -20.33 10.05
CA ALA A 70 -3.14 -19.93 9.65
C ALA A 70 -2.89 -18.40 9.67
N TYR A 71 -3.92 -17.60 9.53
CA TYR A 71 -3.83 -16.13 9.38
C TYR A 71 -4.36 -15.36 10.58
N LYS A 72 -5.06 -15.98 11.52
CA LYS A 72 -5.61 -15.34 12.72
C LYS A 72 -4.55 -14.65 13.60
N LYS A 73 -3.30 -15.06 13.48
CA LYS A 73 -2.16 -14.49 14.22
C LYS A 73 -1.33 -13.52 13.39
N GLU A 74 -1.74 -13.18 12.16
CA GLU A 74 -1.06 -12.14 11.41
C GLU A 74 -1.09 -10.81 12.17
N TRP A 75 -0.03 -10.03 11.97
CA TRP A 75 0.09 -8.74 12.62
C TRP A 75 -1.08 -7.82 12.25
N ASN A 76 -1.67 -7.21 13.29
CA ASN A 76 -2.68 -6.14 13.17
C ASN A 76 -4.01 -6.53 12.50
N ILE A 77 -4.46 -7.76 12.64
CA ILE A 77 -5.81 -8.18 12.18
C ILE A 77 -6.92 -7.28 12.76
N GLY A 78 -6.83 -6.93 14.05
CA GLY A 78 -7.78 -6.00 14.68
C GLY A 78 -7.78 -4.62 14.05
N GLY A 79 -6.61 -4.12 13.65
CA GLY A 79 -6.49 -2.85 12.93
C GLY A 79 -7.10 -2.90 11.52
N TRP A 80 -7.03 -4.06 10.87
CA TRP A 80 -7.73 -4.29 9.61
C TRP A 80 -9.25 -4.21 9.80
N GLN A 81 -9.79 -4.94 10.75
CA GLN A 81 -11.24 -4.89 11.04
C GLN A 81 -11.69 -3.46 11.37
N ALA A 82 -10.98 -2.76 12.25
CA ALA A 82 -11.28 -1.37 12.58
C ALA A 82 -11.22 -0.43 11.36
N SER A 83 -10.41 -0.73 10.36
CA SER A 83 -10.38 0.04 9.10
C SER A 83 -11.64 -0.18 8.28
N LEU A 84 -12.11 -1.42 8.21
CA LEU A 84 -13.36 -1.76 7.53
C LEU A 84 -14.59 -1.16 8.22
N ASP A 85 -14.61 -1.17 9.55
CA ASP A 85 -15.73 -0.67 10.37
C ASP A 85 -15.90 0.86 10.26
N ARG A 86 -14.87 1.59 9.85
CA ARG A 86 -14.93 3.04 9.61
C ARG A 86 -15.44 3.41 8.22
N MET A 87 -15.59 2.46 7.31
CA MET A 87 -16.11 2.73 5.97
C MET A 87 -17.60 3.06 6.02
N THR A 88 -18.04 4.01 5.20
CA THR A 88 -19.48 4.16 4.92
C THR A 88 -20.01 2.93 4.17
N PRO A 89 -21.33 2.69 4.16
CA PRO A 89 -21.90 1.60 3.36
C PRO A 89 -21.46 1.63 1.89
N GLU A 90 -21.44 2.80 1.28
CA GLU A 90 -21.05 2.99 -0.13
C GLU A 90 -19.56 2.68 -0.35
N GLN A 91 -18.70 3.13 0.58
CA GLN A 91 -17.26 2.80 0.53
C GLN A 91 -17.05 1.30 0.69
N ARG A 92 -17.80 0.66 1.59
CA ARG A 92 -17.72 -0.78 1.83
C ARG A 92 -18.17 -1.58 0.61
N GLU A 93 -19.25 -1.18 -0.05
CA GLU A 93 -19.74 -1.79 -1.28
C GLU A 93 -18.69 -1.68 -2.40
N ALA A 94 -18.18 -0.49 -2.67
CA ALA A 94 -17.12 -0.26 -3.65
C ALA A 94 -15.86 -1.09 -3.35
N TRP A 95 -15.48 -1.18 -2.07
CA TRP A 95 -14.37 -1.99 -1.61
C TRP A 95 -14.57 -3.48 -1.94
N ILE A 96 -15.71 -4.03 -1.59
CA ILE A 96 -16.03 -5.43 -1.85
C ILE A 96 -16.05 -5.70 -3.35
N ALA A 97 -16.70 -4.84 -4.14
CA ALA A 97 -16.78 -4.99 -5.58
C ALA A 97 -15.40 -5.04 -6.25
N SER A 98 -14.47 -4.22 -5.78
CA SER A 98 -13.11 -4.14 -6.32
C SER A 98 -12.19 -5.26 -5.82
N TYR A 99 -12.11 -5.47 -4.50
CA TYR A 99 -11.09 -6.34 -3.90
C TYR A 99 -11.47 -7.82 -3.87
N LYS A 100 -12.73 -8.15 -3.63
CA LYS A 100 -13.16 -9.55 -3.48
C LYS A 100 -12.86 -10.42 -4.71
N PRO A 101 -13.15 -10.02 -5.96
CA PRO A 101 -12.83 -10.86 -7.12
C PRO A 101 -11.33 -11.12 -7.26
N ARG A 102 -10.49 -10.14 -6.96
CA ARG A 102 -9.02 -10.27 -6.99
C ARG A 102 -8.51 -11.20 -5.90
N ASN A 103 -9.11 -11.13 -4.71
CA ASN A 103 -8.76 -11.99 -3.59
C ASN A 103 -9.14 -13.44 -3.87
N GLU A 104 -10.35 -13.68 -4.42
CA GLU A 104 -10.79 -15.01 -4.84
C GLU A 104 -9.88 -15.60 -5.91
N LYS A 105 -9.48 -14.80 -6.90
CA LYS A 105 -8.50 -15.21 -7.93
C LYS A 105 -7.19 -15.64 -7.27
N PHE A 106 -6.59 -14.81 -6.42
CA PHE A 106 -5.36 -15.12 -5.71
C PHE A 106 -5.46 -16.41 -4.88
N ILE A 107 -6.55 -16.58 -4.13
CA ILE A 107 -6.77 -17.78 -3.31
C ILE A 107 -6.84 -19.04 -4.18
N ASN A 108 -7.49 -18.97 -5.33
CA ASN A 108 -7.63 -20.08 -6.25
C ASN A 108 -6.30 -20.43 -6.96
N GLU A 109 -5.47 -19.44 -7.27
CA GLU A 109 -4.14 -19.63 -7.87
C GLU A 109 -3.17 -20.35 -6.92
N ASN A 110 -3.36 -20.22 -5.61
CA ASN A 110 -2.57 -20.86 -4.55
C ASN A 110 -1.04 -20.70 -4.74
N LEU A 111 -0.62 -19.49 -5.08
CA LEU A 111 0.76 -19.13 -5.38
C LEU A 111 1.71 -19.46 -4.23
N LYS A 112 2.96 -19.87 -4.55
CA LYS A 112 4.01 -20.22 -3.58
C LYS A 112 5.36 -19.66 -4.02
N GLY A 113 6.30 -19.58 -3.08
CA GLY A 113 7.68 -19.19 -3.36
C GLY A 113 7.78 -17.85 -4.07
N GLU A 114 8.58 -17.79 -5.11
CA GLU A 114 8.85 -16.56 -5.85
C GLU A 114 7.59 -15.94 -6.48
N ASP A 115 6.67 -16.74 -6.99
CA ASP A 115 5.42 -16.25 -7.58
C ASP A 115 4.55 -15.56 -6.55
N LEU A 116 4.50 -16.07 -5.31
CA LEU A 116 3.81 -15.40 -4.21
C LEU A 116 4.48 -14.07 -3.86
N VAL A 117 5.79 -13.99 -3.82
CA VAL A 117 6.53 -12.74 -3.53
C VAL A 117 6.28 -11.70 -4.62
N LYS A 118 6.33 -12.10 -5.88
CA LYS A 118 6.00 -11.23 -7.03
C LYS A 118 4.55 -10.72 -6.95
N TRP A 119 3.61 -11.59 -6.65
CA TRP A 119 2.21 -11.20 -6.47
C TRP A 119 2.03 -10.21 -5.32
N LYS A 120 2.67 -10.46 -4.16
CA LYS A 120 2.66 -9.53 -3.02
C LYS A 120 3.17 -8.14 -3.42
N TYR A 121 4.29 -8.08 -4.14
CA TYR A 121 4.86 -6.84 -4.63
C TYR A 121 3.89 -6.10 -5.56
N GLN A 122 3.35 -6.77 -6.58
CA GLN A 122 2.42 -6.15 -7.53
C GLN A 122 1.17 -5.61 -6.83
N ARG A 123 0.62 -6.36 -5.88
CA ARG A 123 -0.53 -5.92 -5.09
C ARG A 123 -0.19 -4.69 -4.24
N TYR A 124 0.94 -4.74 -3.55
CA TYR A 124 1.43 -3.65 -2.72
C TYR A 124 1.68 -2.37 -3.50
N ILE A 125 2.46 -2.43 -4.58
CA ILE A 125 2.85 -1.24 -5.35
C ILE A 125 1.64 -0.57 -6.00
N LYS A 126 0.68 -1.34 -6.51
CA LYS A 126 -0.57 -0.82 -7.06
C LYS A 126 -1.36 -0.04 -6.00
N ASP A 127 -1.56 -0.60 -4.82
CA ASP A 127 -2.28 0.07 -3.75
C ASP A 127 -1.54 1.34 -3.26
N TYR A 128 -0.20 1.29 -3.21
CA TYR A 128 0.62 2.46 -2.87
C TYR A 128 0.42 3.60 -3.87
N VAL A 129 0.58 3.35 -5.17
CA VAL A 129 0.43 4.40 -6.19
C VAL A 129 -1.01 4.90 -6.35
N ARG A 130 -2.01 4.08 -6.04
CA ARG A 130 -3.42 4.51 -5.93
C ARG A 130 -3.62 5.53 -4.82
N CYS A 131 -2.96 5.33 -3.68
CA CYS A 131 -2.96 6.32 -2.59
C CYS A 131 -2.25 7.61 -3.00
N ILE A 132 -1.11 7.51 -3.70
CA ILE A 132 -0.41 8.69 -4.24
C ILE A 132 -1.30 9.46 -5.21
N LYS A 133 -2.05 8.77 -6.07
CA LYS A 133 -2.99 9.46 -6.98
C LYS A 133 -4.08 10.22 -6.23
N SER A 134 -4.56 9.70 -5.12
CA SER A 134 -5.51 10.40 -4.25
C SER A 134 -4.90 11.69 -3.65
N ILE A 135 -3.65 11.64 -3.23
CA ILE A 135 -2.93 12.81 -2.70
C ILE A 135 -2.71 13.85 -3.80
N ASP A 136 -2.31 13.42 -5.00
CA ASP A 136 -2.11 14.29 -6.16
C ASP A 136 -3.36 15.14 -6.46
N ASP A 137 -4.53 14.51 -6.48
CA ASP A 137 -5.79 15.21 -6.67
C ASP A 137 -6.09 16.22 -5.56
N GLU A 138 -5.81 15.86 -4.31
CA GLU A 138 -6.05 16.77 -3.18
C GLU A 138 -5.12 18.00 -3.22
N VAL A 139 -3.86 17.80 -3.62
CA VAL A 139 -2.92 18.91 -3.84
C VAL A 139 -3.40 19.79 -5.00
N GLY A 140 -3.83 19.19 -6.10
CA GLY A 140 -4.40 19.91 -7.24
C GLY A 140 -5.63 20.74 -6.83
N ARG A 141 -6.53 20.18 -6.03
CA ARG A 141 -7.71 20.88 -5.50
C ARG A 141 -7.33 22.08 -4.62
N LEU A 142 -6.30 21.92 -3.79
CA LEU A 142 -5.81 23.02 -2.94
C LEU A 142 -5.21 24.15 -3.78
N ILE A 143 -4.42 23.83 -4.78
CA ILE A 143 -3.84 24.82 -5.72
C ILE A 143 -4.95 25.59 -6.45
N ALA A 144 -5.92 24.87 -7.02
CA ALA A 144 -7.05 25.48 -7.69
C ALA A 144 -7.88 26.40 -6.77
N TYR A 145 -8.01 26.02 -5.49
CA TYR A 145 -8.65 26.88 -4.50
C TYR A 145 -7.85 28.18 -4.26
N LEU A 146 -6.55 28.11 -4.09
CA LEU A 146 -5.69 29.30 -3.90
C LEU A 146 -5.75 30.25 -5.11
N GLU A 147 -5.75 29.71 -6.32
CA GLU A 147 -5.91 30.49 -7.55
C GLU A 147 -7.27 31.18 -7.59
N LYS A 148 -8.35 30.43 -7.35
CA LYS A 148 -9.73 30.97 -7.35
C LYS A 148 -9.93 32.09 -6.35
N GLU A 149 -9.36 32.00 -5.18
CA GLU A 149 -9.49 33.00 -4.12
C GLU A 149 -8.48 34.15 -4.22
N GLY A 150 -7.65 34.17 -5.29
CA GLY A 150 -6.63 35.22 -5.49
C GLY A 150 -5.51 35.24 -4.45
N LEU A 151 -5.26 34.08 -3.83
CA LEU A 151 -4.25 33.93 -2.77
C LEU A 151 -2.90 33.44 -3.29
N MET A 152 -2.84 32.97 -4.53
CA MET A 152 -1.67 32.28 -5.08
C MET A 152 -0.43 33.17 -5.10
N ASP A 153 -0.55 34.45 -5.50
CA ASP A 153 0.57 35.37 -5.61
C ASP A 153 1.22 35.74 -4.28
N ASN A 154 0.52 35.49 -3.17
CA ASN A 154 1.01 35.72 -1.81
C ASN A 154 1.16 34.45 -0.99
N THR A 155 1.30 33.29 -1.65
CA THR A 155 1.41 31.99 -1.00
C THR A 155 2.66 31.25 -1.48
N VAL A 156 3.47 30.80 -0.54
CA VAL A 156 4.57 29.86 -0.79
C VAL A 156 4.08 28.45 -0.50
N ILE A 157 4.13 27.58 -1.51
CA ILE A 157 3.76 26.17 -1.37
C ILE A 157 5.02 25.34 -1.13
N VAL A 158 5.04 24.57 -0.03
CA VAL A 158 6.11 23.63 0.28
C VAL A 158 5.50 22.24 0.35
N TYR A 159 5.91 21.36 -0.56
CA TYR A 159 5.55 19.94 -0.55
C TYR A 159 6.72 19.12 -0.04
N THR A 160 6.50 18.33 0.99
CA THR A 160 7.55 17.53 1.62
C THR A 160 6.99 16.26 2.24
N SER A 161 7.86 15.34 2.61
CA SER A 161 7.55 14.15 3.41
C SER A 161 8.46 14.11 4.63
N ASP A 162 7.99 13.51 5.71
CA ASP A 162 8.77 13.27 6.93
C ASP A 162 9.73 12.07 6.79
N GLN A 163 9.47 11.16 5.86
CA GLN A 163 10.25 9.92 5.66
C GLN A 163 10.24 9.45 4.21
N GLY A 164 11.22 8.62 3.86
CA GLY A 164 11.20 7.80 2.66
C GLY A 164 10.36 6.52 2.84
N PHE A 165 10.40 5.65 1.82
CA PHE A 165 9.66 4.39 1.79
C PHE A 165 10.34 3.41 0.83
N TYR A 166 10.51 2.15 1.24
CA TYR A 166 10.99 1.11 0.34
C TYR A 166 9.85 0.60 -0.55
N MET A 167 10.09 0.60 -1.85
CA MET A 167 9.10 0.20 -2.85
C MET A 167 9.56 -1.06 -3.61
N GLY A 168 10.15 -2.00 -2.86
CA GLY A 168 10.65 -3.25 -3.38
C GLY A 168 12.18 -3.33 -3.46
N GLU A 169 12.91 -2.22 -3.28
CA GLU A 169 14.36 -2.24 -3.20
C GLU A 169 14.80 -3.18 -2.08
N HIS A 170 15.76 -4.02 -2.35
CA HIS A 170 16.25 -5.08 -1.47
C HIS A 170 15.18 -6.08 -1.01
N GLY A 171 14.06 -6.19 -1.75
CA GLY A 171 12.92 -7.01 -1.34
C GLY A 171 12.16 -6.45 -0.15
N TRP A 172 12.32 -5.17 0.18
CA TRP A 172 11.73 -4.54 1.35
C TRP A 172 10.50 -3.70 1.02
N PHE A 173 9.71 -3.44 2.05
CA PHE A 173 8.60 -2.50 2.06
C PHE A 173 8.61 -1.71 3.37
N ASP A 174 7.78 -0.65 3.48
CA ASP A 174 7.72 0.18 4.68
C ASP A 174 9.01 0.99 4.92
N LYS A 175 9.23 1.50 6.14
CA LYS A 175 10.25 2.49 6.49
C LYS A 175 10.83 2.34 7.91
N ARG A 176 10.38 1.34 8.67
CA ARG A 176 10.57 1.30 10.14
C ARG A 176 11.97 0.96 10.59
N PHE A 177 12.75 0.30 9.78
CA PHE A 177 14.07 -0.18 10.13
C PHE A 177 15.15 0.36 9.18
N MET A 178 14.97 1.61 8.72
CA MET A 178 15.96 2.32 7.94
C MET A 178 17.06 2.87 8.84
#